data_1d4cb038e55081c611eeb6a233c7a0b2
#
_entry.id   1d4cb038e55081c611eeb6a233c7a0b2
#
_cell.length_a   1.000
_cell.length_b   1.000
_cell.length_c   1.000
_cell.angle_alpha   90.00
_cell.angle_beta   90.00
_cell.angle_gamma   90.00
#
_symmetry.space_group_name_H-M   'P 1'
#
loop_
_entity.id
_entity.type
_entity.pdbx_description
1 polymer ?
#
loop_
_entity_poly.entity_id
_entity_poly.type
_entity_poly.pdbx_seq_one_letter_code
_entity_poly.pdbx_strand_id
1 'polypeptide(L)'
;AIASSAVGHSTQILDPLLAKPQVGGLTKLMTPLFRLAAIEAEAADVKKLLLRLTRDAAEMEPWRMEALSGLLAHARKRQLPLDELLTNANIEKTVRSMVGNARAKPRDRAAALELLCSLPGERRELESLLAGQLTANAPSELFEVGMEELAKRDPSATVLLDNWKSYSPSRKNRVLQQLIGGNRSAHSLLAAIESKQISANEIGPVFRQFLTTHRDAKIQNQALELLGHQVSG
;
A
#
# COMPACT_ATOMS: atom_id res chain seq x y z
N ALA A 1 13.99 -21.22 -0.25
CA ALA A 1 15.37 -21.69 -0.58
C ALA A 1 16.07 -20.81 -1.61
N ILE A 2 15.48 -20.52 -2.81
CA ILE A 2 16.16 -19.73 -3.87
C ILE A 2 16.45 -18.29 -3.40
N ALA A 3 15.52 -17.64 -2.71
CA ALA A 3 15.70 -16.26 -2.24
C ALA A 3 16.83 -16.15 -1.17
N SER A 4 17.01 -17.16 -0.33
CA SER A 4 18.09 -17.17 0.66
C SER A 4 19.47 -17.45 0.05
N SER A 5 19.53 -18.17 -1.07
CA SER A 5 20.78 -18.42 -1.82
C SER A 5 21.18 -17.23 -2.71
N ALA A 6 20.27 -16.27 -2.92
CA ALA A 6 20.52 -15.10 -3.75
C ALA A 6 21.12 -13.91 -2.98
N VAL A 7 21.29 -14.03 -1.65
CA VAL A 7 21.90 -12.98 -0.82
C VAL A 7 23.34 -12.74 -1.29
N GLY A 8 23.68 -11.48 -1.58
CA GLY A 8 24.96 -11.06 -2.13
C GLY A 8 25.17 -11.27 -3.65
N HIS A 9 24.22 -11.95 -4.35
CA HIS A 9 24.31 -12.24 -5.79
C HIS A 9 23.04 -11.86 -6.56
N SER A 10 22.14 -11.08 -5.95
CA SER A 10 20.82 -10.78 -6.51
C SER A 10 20.90 -10.11 -7.89
N THR A 11 21.83 -9.20 -8.12
CA THR A 11 22.01 -8.51 -9.42
C THR A 11 22.51 -9.46 -10.51
N GLN A 12 23.43 -10.38 -10.18
CA GLN A 12 23.96 -11.36 -11.13
C GLN A 12 22.87 -12.37 -11.57
N ILE A 13 21.96 -12.71 -10.67
CA ILE A 13 20.84 -13.61 -10.96
C ILE A 13 19.76 -12.88 -11.81
N LEU A 14 19.53 -11.59 -11.53
CA LEU A 14 18.51 -10.82 -12.26
C LEU A 14 18.89 -10.58 -13.72
N ASP A 15 20.14 -10.42 -14.05
CA ASP A 15 20.61 -10.14 -15.42
C ASP A 15 20.14 -11.20 -16.45
N PRO A 16 20.39 -12.51 -16.26
CA PRO A 16 19.90 -13.54 -17.20
C PRO A 16 18.38 -13.72 -17.14
N LEU A 17 17.74 -13.48 -15.98
CA LEU A 17 16.29 -13.58 -15.87
C LEU A 17 15.56 -12.46 -16.64
N LEU A 18 16.10 -11.25 -16.61
CA LEU A 18 15.56 -10.12 -17.39
C LEU A 18 15.74 -10.30 -18.89
N ALA A 19 16.74 -11.08 -19.33
CA ALA A 19 16.92 -11.38 -20.75
C ALA A 19 15.84 -12.35 -21.29
N LYS A 20 15.23 -13.18 -20.45
CA LYS A 20 14.20 -14.17 -20.81
C LYS A 20 13.06 -14.23 -19.78
N PRO A 21 12.26 -13.16 -19.60
CA PRO A 21 11.26 -13.07 -18.53
C PRO A 21 10.08 -14.03 -18.71
N GLN A 22 9.89 -14.58 -19.91
CA GLN A 22 8.72 -15.40 -20.28
C GLN A 22 8.84 -16.89 -19.90
N VAL A 23 9.90 -17.31 -19.25
CA VAL A 23 10.03 -18.69 -18.79
C VAL A 23 9.08 -18.92 -17.61
N GLY A 24 8.13 -19.85 -17.79
CA GLY A 24 7.02 -20.08 -16.86
C GLY A 24 7.47 -20.24 -15.40
N GLY A 25 6.80 -19.50 -14.50
CA GLY A 25 7.05 -19.50 -13.06
C GLY A 25 8.13 -18.55 -12.55
N LEU A 26 9.03 -18.06 -13.41
CA LEU A 26 10.10 -17.12 -13.00
C LEU A 26 9.56 -15.74 -12.57
N THR A 27 8.42 -15.31 -13.11
CA THR A 27 7.79 -14.03 -12.72
C THR A 27 7.51 -13.94 -11.21
N LYS A 28 7.19 -15.08 -10.55
CA LYS A 28 6.98 -15.11 -9.10
C LYS A 28 8.25 -14.87 -8.28
N LEU A 29 9.41 -15.13 -8.88
CA LEU A 29 10.71 -14.92 -8.24
C LEU A 29 11.25 -13.51 -8.49
N MET A 30 10.76 -12.82 -9.51
CA MET A 30 11.28 -11.50 -9.90
C MET A 30 11.09 -10.48 -8.77
N THR A 31 9.89 -10.31 -8.24
CA THR A 31 9.61 -9.33 -7.18
C THR A 31 10.48 -9.53 -5.93
N PRO A 32 10.61 -10.74 -5.33
CA PRO A 32 11.53 -10.97 -4.23
C PRO A 32 12.99 -10.67 -4.56
N LEU A 33 13.46 -11.02 -5.77
CA LEU A 33 14.85 -10.75 -6.20
C LEU A 33 15.11 -9.26 -6.38
N PHE A 34 14.16 -8.50 -6.95
CA PHE A 34 14.29 -7.04 -7.06
C PHE A 34 14.30 -6.35 -5.69
N ARG A 35 13.48 -6.82 -4.75
CA ARG A 35 13.50 -6.30 -3.37
C ARG A 35 14.86 -6.57 -2.70
N LEU A 36 15.41 -7.77 -2.89
CA LEU A 36 16.72 -8.12 -2.36
C LEU A 36 17.82 -7.26 -2.99
N ALA A 37 17.82 -7.11 -4.31
CA ALA A 37 18.75 -6.24 -5.02
C ALA A 37 18.67 -4.78 -4.55
N ALA A 38 17.48 -4.28 -4.27
CA ALA A 38 17.29 -2.93 -3.73
C ALA A 38 17.88 -2.74 -2.32
N ILE A 39 18.01 -3.82 -1.55
CA ILE A 39 18.60 -3.80 -0.20
C ILE A 39 20.13 -3.89 -0.29
N GLU A 40 20.65 -4.77 -1.13
CA GLU A 40 22.07 -5.20 -1.12
C GLU A 40 22.94 -4.50 -2.17
N ALA A 41 22.34 -4.18 -3.34
CA ALA A 41 23.12 -3.68 -4.47
C ALA A 41 23.62 -2.24 -4.27
N GLU A 42 24.73 -1.93 -4.91
CA GLU A 42 25.25 -0.58 -4.99
C GLU A 42 24.27 0.35 -5.74
N ALA A 43 24.32 1.65 -5.43
CA ALA A 43 23.43 2.64 -6.02
C ALA A 43 23.43 2.62 -7.57
N ALA A 44 24.63 2.40 -8.16
CA ALA A 44 24.80 2.30 -9.61
C ALA A 44 24.06 1.10 -10.21
N ASP A 45 24.04 -0.03 -9.52
CA ASP A 45 23.36 -1.24 -9.99
C ASP A 45 21.84 -1.14 -9.80
N VAL A 46 21.37 -0.55 -8.70
CA VAL A 46 19.96 -0.20 -8.52
C VAL A 46 19.48 0.69 -9.66
N LYS A 47 20.27 1.71 -10.03
CA LYS A 47 19.97 2.59 -11.18
C LYS A 47 19.89 1.81 -12.50
N LYS A 48 20.81 0.89 -12.78
CA LYS A 48 20.79 0.02 -13.97
C LYS A 48 19.52 -0.85 -14.01
N LEU A 49 19.15 -1.47 -12.88
CA LEU A 49 17.94 -2.28 -12.76
C LEU A 49 16.69 -1.45 -13.03
N LEU A 50 16.64 -0.22 -12.49
CA LEU A 50 15.56 0.73 -12.71
C LEU A 50 15.39 1.06 -14.19
N LEU A 51 16.47 1.43 -14.87
CA LEU A 51 16.47 1.73 -16.31
C LEU A 51 16.01 0.52 -17.14
N ARG A 52 16.35 -0.70 -16.75
CA ARG A 52 15.88 -1.91 -17.42
C ARG A 52 14.40 -2.17 -17.22
N LEU A 53 13.88 -1.99 -15.98
CA LEU A 53 12.46 -2.15 -15.69
C LEU A 53 11.58 -1.10 -16.38
N THR A 54 12.12 0.10 -16.59
CA THR A 54 11.42 1.22 -17.23
C THR A 54 11.59 1.27 -18.75
N ARG A 55 12.44 0.40 -19.32
CA ARG A 55 12.55 0.29 -20.78
C ARG A 55 11.21 -0.15 -21.37
N ASP A 56 10.83 0.45 -22.49
CA ASP A 56 9.57 0.17 -23.19
C ASP A 56 8.33 0.30 -22.25
N ALA A 57 8.31 1.40 -21.51
CA ALA A 57 7.27 1.65 -20.49
C ALA A 57 5.84 1.64 -21.07
N ALA A 58 5.65 1.82 -22.37
CA ALA A 58 4.34 1.75 -23.01
C ALA A 58 3.71 0.35 -22.96
N GLU A 59 4.54 -0.70 -22.89
CA GLU A 59 4.13 -2.11 -22.86
C GLU A 59 4.54 -2.79 -21.55
N MET A 60 4.47 -2.06 -20.44
CA MET A 60 4.91 -2.58 -19.14
C MET A 60 3.98 -3.69 -18.63
N GLU A 61 4.53 -4.89 -18.49
CA GLU A 61 3.82 -6.05 -17.94
C GLU A 61 3.58 -5.91 -16.43
N PRO A 62 2.51 -6.50 -15.86
CA PRO A 62 2.18 -6.39 -14.43
C PRO A 62 3.32 -6.77 -13.47
N TRP A 63 4.07 -7.82 -13.78
CA TRP A 63 5.22 -8.23 -12.95
C TRP A 63 6.33 -7.17 -12.89
N ARG A 64 6.52 -6.40 -14.00
CA ARG A 64 7.48 -5.29 -14.02
C ARG A 64 7.02 -4.14 -13.12
N MET A 65 5.71 -3.87 -13.06
CA MET A 65 5.13 -2.87 -12.16
C MET A 65 5.34 -3.26 -10.70
N GLU A 66 5.07 -4.53 -10.35
CA GLU A 66 5.29 -5.07 -9.01
C GLU A 66 6.77 -5.03 -8.61
N ALA A 67 7.67 -5.44 -9.52
CA ALA A 67 9.11 -5.41 -9.31
C ALA A 67 9.64 -3.98 -9.14
N LEU A 68 9.16 -3.05 -9.95
CA LEU A 68 9.55 -1.63 -9.89
C LEU A 68 9.06 -0.99 -8.59
N SER A 69 7.80 -1.23 -8.17
CA SER A 69 7.26 -0.77 -6.89
C SER A 69 8.13 -1.25 -5.73
N GLY A 70 8.46 -2.56 -5.70
CA GLY A 70 9.33 -3.14 -4.67
C GLY A 70 10.74 -2.55 -4.64
N LEU A 71 11.35 -2.32 -5.82
CA LEU A 71 12.66 -1.70 -5.95
C LEU A 71 12.65 -0.26 -5.41
N LEU A 72 11.65 0.54 -5.82
CA LEU A 72 11.51 1.93 -5.40
C LEU A 72 11.27 2.10 -3.91
N ALA A 73 10.42 1.25 -3.31
CA ALA A 73 10.14 1.29 -1.88
C ALA A 73 11.40 1.13 -1.03
N HIS A 74 12.34 0.25 -1.43
CA HIS A 74 13.59 0.02 -0.72
C HIS A 74 14.66 1.06 -1.06
N ALA A 75 14.76 1.47 -2.32
CA ALA A 75 15.71 2.49 -2.75
C ALA A 75 15.45 3.84 -2.06
N ARG A 76 14.18 4.21 -1.84
CA ARG A 76 13.81 5.41 -1.06
C ARG A 76 14.22 5.33 0.40
N LYS A 77 14.10 4.16 1.04
CA LYS A 77 14.59 3.97 2.41
C LYS A 77 16.10 4.20 2.52
N ARG A 78 16.83 3.94 1.43
CA ARG A 78 18.28 4.20 1.31
C ARG A 78 18.58 5.63 0.82
N GLN A 79 17.57 6.46 0.58
CA GLN A 79 17.71 7.84 0.09
C GLN A 79 18.46 7.93 -1.24
N LEU A 80 18.30 6.96 -2.13
CA LEU A 80 18.92 7.00 -3.45
C LEU A 80 18.22 8.05 -4.34
N PRO A 81 18.97 8.89 -5.08
CA PRO A 81 18.43 9.92 -5.95
C PRO A 81 17.87 9.28 -7.24
N LEU A 82 16.59 8.95 -7.21
CA LEU A 82 15.92 8.22 -8.30
C LEU A 82 14.90 9.09 -9.08
N ASP A 83 14.58 10.27 -8.57
CA ASP A 83 13.47 11.07 -9.10
C ASP A 83 13.66 11.45 -10.58
N GLU A 84 14.88 11.76 -11.01
CA GLU A 84 15.18 12.05 -12.41
C GLU A 84 14.89 10.87 -13.36
N LEU A 85 15.00 9.62 -12.86
CA LEU A 85 14.76 8.42 -13.64
C LEU A 85 13.27 8.08 -13.75
N LEU A 86 12.47 8.62 -12.85
CA LEU A 86 11.03 8.33 -12.73
C LEU A 86 10.15 9.39 -13.39
N THR A 87 10.71 10.51 -13.81
CA THR A 87 9.99 11.59 -14.51
C THR A 87 9.59 11.23 -15.94
N ASN A 88 9.50 9.95 -16.27
CA ASN A 88 9.06 9.49 -17.57
C ASN A 88 7.53 9.48 -17.65
N ALA A 89 6.96 10.45 -18.34
CA ALA A 89 5.51 10.58 -18.55
C ALA A 89 4.85 9.32 -19.13
N ASN A 90 5.58 8.48 -19.86
CA ASN A 90 5.05 7.23 -20.38
C ASN A 90 4.81 6.17 -19.29
N ILE A 91 5.67 6.12 -18.26
CA ILE A 91 5.48 5.20 -17.12
C ILE A 91 4.18 5.56 -16.40
N GLU A 92 4.02 6.83 -16.03
CA GLU A 92 2.83 7.28 -15.33
C GLU A 92 1.56 7.02 -16.13
N LYS A 93 1.54 7.36 -17.40
CA LYS A 93 0.41 7.14 -18.31
C LYS A 93 0.04 5.66 -18.38
N THR A 94 1.02 4.77 -18.57
CA THR A 94 0.80 3.32 -18.66
C THR A 94 0.25 2.76 -17.34
N VAL A 95 0.82 3.17 -16.22
CA VAL A 95 0.40 2.74 -14.89
C VAL A 95 -1.01 3.22 -14.59
N ARG A 96 -1.35 4.48 -14.86
CA ARG A 96 -2.71 5.02 -14.72
C ARG A 96 -3.72 4.28 -15.60
N SER A 97 -3.35 3.98 -16.84
CA SER A 97 -4.19 3.18 -17.76
C SER A 97 -4.47 1.79 -17.20
N MET A 98 -3.48 1.12 -16.61
CA MET A 98 -3.64 -0.19 -15.98
C MET A 98 -4.56 -0.13 -14.76
N VAL A 99 -4.40 0.86 -13.88
CA VAL A 99 -5.29 1.05 -12.72
C VAL A 99 -6.75 1.21 -13.16
N GLY A 100 -7.00 1.97 -14.23
CA GLY A 100 -8.35 2.22 -14.77
C GLY A 100 -8.93 1.06 -15.59
N ASN A 101 -8.13 0.08 -15.99
CA ASN A 101 -8.57 -1.00 -16.87
C ASN A 101 -9.41 -2.05 -16.12
N ALA A 102 -10.75 -1.89 -16.16
CA ALA A 102 -11.67 -2.83 -15.50
C ALA A 102 -11.59 -4.28 -16.02
N ARG A 103 -11.00 -4.52 -17.21
CA ARG A 103 -10.81 -5.87 -17.79
C ARG A 103 -9.53 -6.54 -17.28
N ALA A 104 -8.58 -5.79 -16.72
CA ALA A 104 -7.38 -6.34 -16.14
C ALA A 104 -7.69 -7.03 -14.80
N LYS A 105 -6.85 -8.01 -14.44
CA LYS A 105 -7.00 -8.72 -13.16
C LYS A 105 -6.85 -7.74 -11.99
N PRO A 106 -7.65 -7.88 -10.92
CA PRO A 106 -7.55 -7.00 -9.75
C PRO A 106 -6.14 -6.88 -9.18
N ARG A 107 -5.39 -7.99 -9.13
CA ARG A 107 -4.00 -8.01 -8.68
C ARG A 107 -3.08 -7.14 -9.54
N ASP A 108 -3.24 -7.20 -10.86
CA ASP A 108 -2.40 -6.44 -11.80
C ASP A 108 -2.68 -4.93 -11.67
N ARG A 109 -3.95 -4.57 -11.47
CA ARG A 109 -4.38 -3.20 -11.19
C ARG A 109 -3.86 -2.70 -9.84
N ALA A 110 -3.85 -3.56 -8.83
CA ALA A 110 -3.31 -3.24 -7.51
C ALA A 110 -1.80 -2.99 -7.57
N ALA A 111 -1.03 -3.82 -8.29
CA ALA A 111 0.39 -3.61 -8.52
C ALA A 111 0.68 -2.28 -9.26
N ALA A 112 -0.16 -1.94 -10.24
CA ALA A 112 -0.08 -0.65 -10.91
C ALA A 112 -0.39 0.52 -9.95
N LEU A 113 -1.39 0.38 -9.07
CA LEU A 113 -1.73 1.40 -8.09
C LEU A 113 -0.59 1.62 -7.07
N GLU A 114 0.02 0.54 -6.56
CA GLU A 114 1.21 0.63 -5.69
C GLU A 114 2.37 1.35 -6.38
N LEU A 115 2.63 1.01 -7.65
CA LEU A 115 3.66 1.67 -8.44
C LEU A 115 3.33 3.16 -8.62
N LEU A 116 2.09 3.51 -8.96
CA LEU A 116 1.66 4.89 -9.11
C LEU A 116 1.89 5.69 -7.82
N CYS A 117 1.61 5.08 -6.67
CA CYS A 117 1.89 5.66 -5.35
C CYS A 117 3.39 5.89 -5.08
N SER A 118 4.23 5.16 -5.80
CA SER A 118 5.69 5.25 -5.73
C SER A 118 6.30 6.17 -6.77
N LEU A 119 5.53 6.73 -7.69
CA LEU A 119 6.02 7.71 -8.66
C LEU A 119 5.92 9.15 -8.08
N PRO A 120 6.78 10.08 -8.55
CA PRO A 120 6.56 11.49 -8.29
C PRO A 120 5.28 11.94 -9.01
N GLY A 121 4.43 12.72 -8.33
CA GLY A 121 3.18 13.17 -8.90
C GLY A 121 2.37 14.07 -7.97
N GLU A 122 1.27 14.61 -8.46
CA GLU A 122 0.40 15.48 -7.67
C GLU A 122 -0.33 14.70 -6.57
N ARG A 123 -0.08 15.11 -5.33
CA ARG A 123 -0.61 14.44 -4.14
C ARG A 123 -2.14 14.38 -4.13
N ARG A 124 -2.83 15.46 -4.51
CA ARG A 124 -4.30 15.54 -4.47
C ARG A 124 -4.98 14.61 -5.46
N GLU A 125 -4.45 14.50 -6.67
CA GLU A 125 -4.98 13.57 -7.67
C GLU A 125 -4.84 12.12 -7.21
N LEU A 126 -3.70 11.80 -6.62
CA LEU A 126 -3.44 10.46 -6.12
C LEU A 126 -4.35 10.13 -4.93
N GLU A 127 -4.56 11.05 -3.99
CA GLU A 127 -5.48 10.86 -2.87
C GLU A 127 -6.91 10.65 -3.35
N SER A 128 -7.38 11.40 -4.35
CA SER A 128 -8.69 11.19 -4.97
C SER A 128 -8.84 9.83 -5.63
N LEU A 129 -7.80 9.40 -6.35
CA LEU A 129 -7.78 8.08 -7.00
C LEU A 129 -7.81 6.94 -5.96
N LEU A 130 -7.05 7.06 -4.88
CA LEU A 130 -7.02 6.10 -3.78
C LEU A 130 -8.37 6.05 -3.05
N ALA A 131 -8.98 7.20 -2.75
CA ALA A 131 -10.31 7.29 -2.17
C ALA A 131 -11.36 6.59 -3.03
N GLY A 132 -11.26 6.69 -4.35
CA GLY A 132 -12.11 5.99 -5.30
C GLY A 132 -12.02 4.46 -5.22
N GLN A 133 -10.96 3.90 -4.65
CA GLN A 133 -10.83 2.45 -4.40
C GLN A 133 -11.48 2.01 -3.08
N LEU A 134 -11.93 2.93 -2.24
CA LEU A 134 -12.57 2.63 -0.95
C LEU A 134 -14.08 2.45 -1.05
N THR A 135 -14.58 1.96 -2.17
CA THR A 135 -16.01 1.71 -2.38
C THR A 135 -16.41 0.30 -1.99
N ALA A 136 -17.70 0.10 -1.69
CA ALA A 136 -18.25 -1.22 -1.33
C ALA A 136 -17.96 -2.31 -2.38
N ASN A 137 -17.91 -1.93 -3.66
CA ASN A 137 -17.76 -2.85 -4.80
C ASN A 137 -16.33 -2.93 -5.35
N ALA A 138 -15.36 -2.21 -4.79
CA ALA A 138 -13.98 -2.29 -5.24
C ALA A 138 -13.43 -3.73 -5.06
N PRO A 139 -12.59 -4.25 -5.96
CA PRO A 139 -11.86 -5.47 -5.72
C PRO A 139 -11.03 -5.38 -4.44
N SER A 140 -10.94 -6.50 -3.70
CA SER A 140 -10.26 -6.53 -2.39
C SER A 140 -8.81 -6.05 -2.46
N GLU A 141 -8.09 -6.43 -3.51
CA GLU A 141 -6.69 -6.06 -3.72
C GLU A 141 -6.52 -4.55 -3.88
N LEU A 142 -7.41 -3.91 -4.62
CA LEU A 142 -7.39 -2.45 -4.81
C LEU A 142 -7.81 -1.71 -3.54
N PHE A 143 -8.79 -2.25 -2.81
CA PHE A 143 -9.22 -1.71 -1.52
C PHE A 143 -8.07 -1.71 -0.51
N GLU A 144 -7.34 -2.83 -0.40
CA GLU A 144 -6.19 -2.94 0.52
C GLU A 144 -5.10 -1.92 0.18
N VAL A 145 -4.70 -1.83 -1.09
CA VAL A 145 -3.70 -0.83 -1.52
C VAL A 145 -4.20 0.59 -1.26
N GLY A 146 -5.44 0.89 -1.61
CA GLY A 146 -6.04 2.22 -1.38
C GLY A 146 -6.02 2.61 0.10
N MET A 147 -6.43 1.69 0.98
CA MET A 147 -6.46 1.89 2.42
C MET A 147 -5.05 2.09 3.00
N GLU A 148 -4.11 1.20 2.68
CA GLU A 148 -2.75 1.27 3.20
C GLU A 148 -2.00 2.52 2.73
N GLU A 149 -2.18 2.89 1.46
CA GLU A 149 -1.51 4.06 0.89
C GLU A 149 -2.12 5.38 1.39
N LEU A 150 -3.42 5.44 1.61
CA LEU A 150 -4.05 6.60 2.26
C LEU A 150 -3.61 6.75 3.72
N ALA A 151 -3.55 5.65 4.47
CA ALA A 151 -3.09 5.69 5.87
C ALA A 151 -1.66 6.22 6.02
N LYS A 152 -0.79 5.96 5.04
CA LYS A 152 0.58 6.53 5.01
C LYS A 152 0.58 8.05 4.75
N ARG A 153 -0.39 8.56 3.99
CA ARG A 153 -0.48 9.96 3.56
C ARG A 153 -1.32 10.83 4.49
N ASP A 154 -2.37 10.25 5.06
CA ASP A 154 -3.25 10.87 6.03
C ASP A 154 -3.21 10.09 7.35
N PRO A 155 -2.29 10.46 8.27
CA PRO A 155 -2.21 9.81 9.59
C PRO A 155 -3.46 9.97 10.45
N SER A 156 -4.33 10.94 10.15
CA SER A 156 -5.63 11.15 10.80
C SER A 156 -6.70 10.21 10.25
N ALA A 157 -6.44 9.60 9.10
CA ALA A 157 -7.32 8.66 8.43
C ALA A 157 -8.73 9.21 8.13
N THR A 158 -8.83 10.53 7.88
CA THR A 158 -10.10 11.21 7.63
C THR A 158 -10.86 10.58 6.48
N VAL A 159 -10.17 10.33 5.36
CA VAL A 159 -10.78 9.71 4.17
C VAL A 159 -11.35 8.30 4.47
N LEU A 160 -10.67 7.52 5.32
CA LEU A 160 -11.15 6.21 5.73
C LEU A 160 -12.42 6.32 6.58
N LEU A 161 -12.46 7.28 7.49
CA LEU A 161 -13.61 7.51 8.37
C LEU A 161 -14.82 8.07 7.61
N ASP A 162 -14.60 8.98 6.65
CA ASP A 162 -15.67 9.57 5.84
C ASP A 162 -16.40 8.53 4.99
N ASN A 163 -15.68 7.50 4.55
CA ASN A 163 -16.25 6.39 3.76
C ASN A 163 -16.83 5.26 4.63
N TRP A 164 -16.84 5.37 5.96
CA TRP A 164 -17.23 4.31 6.91
C TRP A 164 -18.56 3.63 6.58
N LYS A 165 -19.58 4.43 6.24
CA LYS A 165 -20.93 3.91 5.97
C LYS A 165 -21.02 3.05 4.71
N SER A 166 -20.09 3.21 3.79
CA SER A 166 -20.04 2.44 2.54
C SER A 166 -19.37 1.07 2.69
N TYR A 167 -18.68 0.81 3.81
CA TYR A 167 -17.94 -0.44 3.98
C TYR A 167 -18.84 -1.59 4.42
N SER A 168 -18.55 -2.77 3.86
CA SER A 168 -19.09 -4.03 4.38
C SER A 168 -18.50 -4.33 5.77
N PRO A 169 -19.13 -5.20 6.59
CA PRO A 169 -18.62 -5.54 7.92
C PRO A 169 -17.17 -6.03 7.91
N SER A 170 -16.78 -6.84 6.91
CA SER A 170 -15.40 -7.30 6.79
C SER A 170 -14.41 -6.16 6.50
N ARG A 171 -14.79 -5.21 5.65
CA ARG A 171 -13.99 -4.02 5.37
C ARG A 171 -13.89 -3.09 6.58
N LYS A 172 -14.98 -2.90 7.31
CA LYS A 172 -14.96 -2.15 8.58
C LYS A 172 -13.94 -2.72 9.54
N ASN A 173 -13.93 -4.05 9.71
CA ASN A 173 -12.93 -4.71 10.55
C ASN A 173 -11.49 -4.46 10.05
N ARG A 174 -11.27 -4.51 8.74
CA ARG A 174 -9.95 -4.26 8.17
C ARG A 174 -9.51 -2.80 8.35
N VAL A 175 -10.42 -1.86 8.16
CA VAL A 175 -10.18 -0.43 8.44
C VAL A 175 -9.89 -0.20 9.92
N LEU A 176 -10.65 -0.82 10.83
CA LEU A 176 -10.38 -0.73 12.28
C LEU A 176 -8.97 -1.21 12.63
N GLN A 177 -8.51 -2.33 12.06
CA GLN A 177 -7.14 -2.80 12.25
C GLN A 177 -6.11 -1.74 11.84
N GLN A 178 -6.37 -1.04 10.74
CA GLN A 178 -5.49 0.03 10.27
C GLN A 178 -5.53 1.25 11.21
N LEU A 179 -6.72 1.65 11.65
CA LEU A 179 -6.92 2.83 12.49
C LEU A 179 -6.29 2.70 13.88
N ILE A 180 -6.38 1.53 14.51
CA ILE A 180 -5.79 1.30 15.86
C ILE A 180 -4.26 1.18 15.81
N GLY A 181 -3.64 1.00 14.64
CA GLY A 181 -2.19 0.90 14.48
C GLY A 181 -1.43 2.21 14.70
N GLY A 182 -2.11 3.36 14.73
CA GLY A 182 -1.49 4.67 14.90
C GLY A 182 -2.22 5.55 15.90
N ASN A 183 -1.48 6.32 16.73
CA ASN A 183 -2.10 7.17 17.74
C ASN A 183 -3.05 8.21 17.14
N ARG A 184 -2.66 8.88 16.04
CA ARG A 184 -3.51 9.90 15.40
C ARG A 184 -4.79 9.30 14.84
N SER A 185 -4.72 8.19 14.15
CA SER A 185 -5.89 7.51 13.59
C SER A 185 -6.80 6.95 14.68
N ALA A 186 -6.23 6.44 15.80
CA ALA A 186 -7.02 6.02 16.96
C ALA A 186 -7.79 7.20 17.59
N HIS A 187 -7.16 8.35 17.78
CA HIS A 187 -7.84 9.58 18.22
C HIS A 187 -8.96 9.99 17.25
N SER A 188 -8.71 9.97 15.94
CA SER A 188 -9.73 10.31 14.94
C SER A 188 -10.90 9.33 14.98
N LEU A 189 -10.63 8.04 15.17
CA LEU A 189 -11.68 7.03 15.36
C LEU A 189 -12.54 7.34 16.59
N LEU A 190 -11.93 7.65 17.74
CA LEU A 190 -12.67 7.99 18.97
C LEU A 190 -13.48 9.29 18.79
N ALA A 191 -12.94 10.29 18.12
CA ALA A 191 -13.67 11.52 17.78
C ALA A 191 -14.86 11.25 16.85
N ALA A 192 -14.72 10.33 15.88
CA ALA A 192 -15.81 9.91 15.01
C ALA A 192 -16.91 9.13 15.78
N ILE A 193 -16.56 8.38 16.83
CA ILE A 193 -17.51 7.72 17.71
C ILE A 193 -18.21 8.76 18.59
N GLU A 194 -17.50 9.69 19.18
CA GLU A 194 -18.02 10.77 20.02
C GLU A 194 -19.03 11.64 19.25
N SER A 195 -18.71 12.01 18.00
CA SER A 195 -19.60 12.76 17.13
C SER A 195 -20.77 11.93 16.54
N LYS A 196 -20.84 10.64 16.86
CA LYS A 196 -21.86 9.69 16.34
C LYS A 196 -21.81 9.47 14.83
N GLN A 197 -20.69 9.80 14.19
CA GLN A 197 -20.42 9.44 12.79
C GLN A 197 -20.29 7.91 12.67
N ILE A 198 -19.68 7.27 13.67
CA ILE A 198 -19.54 5.82 13.83
C ILE A 198 -20.25 5.42 15.11
N SER A 199 -21.08 4.38 15.05
CA SER A 199 -21.73 3.86 16.24
C SER A 199 -20.73 3.07 17.10
N ALA A 200 -20.75 3.31 18.43
CA ALA A 200 -19.97 2.52 19.38
C ALA A 200 -20.22 1.01 19.24
N ASN A 201 -21.46 0.62 18.86
CA ASN A 201 -21.84 -0.79 18.68
C ASN A 201 -21.18 -1.45 17.47
N GLU A 202 -20.66 -0.68 16.53
CA GLU A 202 -19.90 -1.20 15.38
C GLU A 202 -18.45 -1.56 15.73
N ILE A 203 -17.99 -1.14 16.91
CA ILE A 203 -16.63 -1.46 17.40
C ILE A 203 -16.67 -2.80 18.12
N GLY A 204 -16.14 -3.83 17.49
CA GLY A 204 -16.11 -5.18 18.03
C GLY A 204 -15.28 -5.30 19.32
N PRO A 205 -15.50 -6.36 20.13
CA PRO A 205 -14.89 -6.52 21.48
C PRO A 205 -13.36 -6.42 21.45
N VAL A 206 -12.71 -7.00 20.46
CA VAL A 206 -11.24 -6.99 20.33
C VAL A 206 -10.72 -5.56 20.16
N PHE A 207 -11.36 -4.75 19.31
CA PHE A 207 -10.96 -3.36 19.08
C PHE A 207 -11.26 -2.48 20.30
N ARG A 208 -12.39 -2.72 20.99
CA ARG A 208 -12.70 -2.03 22.28
C ARG A 208 -11.63 -2.29 23.28
N GLN A 209 -11.26 -3.57 23.51
CA GLN A 209 -10.21 -3.95 24.44
C GLN A 209 -8.90 -3.26 24.10
N PHE A 210 -8.49 -3.27 22.82
CA PHE A 210 -7.26 -2.61 22.38
C PHE A 210 -7.26 -1.11 22.70
N LEU A 211 -8.36 -0.41 22.42
CA LEU A 211 -8.48 1.02 22.69
C LEU A 211 -8.53 1.35 24.20
N THR A 212 -9.27 0.56 25.00
CA THR A 212 -9.41 0.77 26.44
C THR A 212 -8.16 0.37 27.24
N THR A 213 -7.24 -0.39 26.66
CA THR A 213 -5.93 -0.75 27.23
C THR A 213 -4.77 -0.09 26.51
N HIS A 214 -5.03 0.97 25.74
CA HIS A 214 -4.02 1.64 24.93
C HIS A 214 -2.94 2.29 25.79
N ARG A 215 -1.67 2.30 25.32
CA ARG A 215 -0.52 2.88 26.06
C ARG A 215 -0.61 4.40 26.20
N ASP A 216 -1.22 5.09 25.24
CA ASP A 216 -1.48 6.53 25.33
C ASP A 216 -2.69 6.75 26.25
N ALA A 217 -2.48 7.42 27.37
CA ALA A 217 -3.49 7.65 28.39
C ALA A 217 -4.69 8.48 27.88
N LYS A 218 -4.49 9.36 26.88
CA LYS A 218 -5.59 10.14 26.31
C LYS A 218 -6.53 9.24 25.52
N ILE A 219 -5.96 8.35 24.67
CA ILE A 219 -6.74 7.36 23.92
C ILE A 219 -7.46 6.43 24.87
N GLN A 220 -6.77 5.90 25.89
CA GLN A 220 -7.33 5.00 26.88
C GLN A 220 -8.53 5.64 27.60
N ASN A 221 -8.36 6.83 28.15
CA ASN A 221 -9.41 7.51 28.92
C ASN A 221 -10.64 7.81 28.05
N GLN A 222 -10.44 8.36 26.85
CA GLN A 222 -11.54 8.62 25.93
C GLN A 222 -12.24 7.32 25.49
N ALA A 223 -11.48 6.23 25.26
CA ALA A 223 -12.06 4.94 24.93
C ALA A 223 -12.87 4.34 26.09
N LEU A 224 -12.40 4.46 27.35
CA LEU A 224 -13.16 4.01 28.53
C LEU A 224 -14.47 4.77 28.66
N GLU A 225 -14.48 6.07 28.42
CA GLU A 225 -15.68 6.91 28.45
C GLU A 225 -16.69 6.51 27.36
N LEU A 226 -16.23 6.35 26.12
CA LEU A 226 -17.11 6.11 24.96
C LEU A 226 -17.53 4.65 24.79
N LEU A 227 -16.69 3.70 25.20
CA LEU A 227 -16.84 2.27 24.92
C LEU A 227 -16.97 1.39 26.17
N GLY A 228 -16.66 1.95 27.37
CA GLY A 228 -16.58 1.19 28.63
C GLY A 228 -17.94 0.79 29.21
N HIS A 229 -19.02 1.48 28.89
CA HIS A 229 -20.32 1.26 29.52
C HIS A 229 -21.17 0.13 28.94
N GLN A 230 -20.63 -0.69 28.03
CA GLN A 230 -21.39 -1.79 27.36
C GLN A 230 -20.91 -3.21 27.75
N VAL A 231 -20.28 -3.41 28.89
CA VAL A 231 -19.87 -4.75 29.38
C VAL A 231 -20.84 -5.28 30.46
N SER A 232 -22.09 -4.80 30.48
CA SER A 232 -23.09 -5.33 31.40
C SER A 232 -24.38 -5.62 30.65
N GLY A 233 -24.51 -6.87 30.16
CA GLY A 233 -25.72 -7.40 29.57
C GLY A 233 -25.50 -8.80 29.06
#